data_1cb98c38e11b67dbae82729f29291351
#
_entry.id   1cb98c38e11b67dbae82729f29291351
#
_cell.length_a   1.000
_cell.length_b   1.000
_cell.length_c   1.000
_cell.angle_alpha   90.00
_cell.angle_beta   90.00
_cell.angle_gamma   90.00
#
_symmetry.space_group_name_H-M   'P 1'
#
loop_
_entity.id
_entity.type
_entity.pdbx_description
1 polymer ?
#
loop_
_entity_poly.entity_id
_entity_poly.type
_entity_poly.pdbx_seq_one_letter_code
_entity_poly.pdbx_strand_id
1 'polypeptide(L)'
;MESDYTITTATRERLEALCGIELAAATMFEGYVPASIPQDNTPLSKFRSAQREGTLWVALFGETPVGFALVEMLAEDLPHLEEIDVTPAHGRRGLGTALVHTVLQWVVNAGYQQMTLTTFRSVPWNMPFYARLGFVEIPTHELRPEVEAVVRDEAGRGLDRDQRVVMGYFVNAVRSTIASGHGPCLVSETHC
;
A
#
# COMPACT_ATOMS: atom_id res chain seq x y z
N MET A 1 -18.84 12.32 15.98
CA MET A 1 -17.95 13.29 15.28
C MET A 1 -17.65 12.66 13.93
N GLU A 2 -18.20 13.20 12.86
CA GLU A 2 -17.78 12.81 11.51
C GLU A 2 -16.28 13.09 11.42
N SER A 3 -15.54 12.14 10.86
CA SER A 3 -14.13 12.32 10.59
C SER A 3 -14.00 13.37 9.49
N ASP A 4 -13.27 14.46 9.73
CA ASP A 4 -12.97 15.49 8.72
C ASP A 4 -12.10 14.96 7.56
N TYR A 5 -11.83 13.63 7.58
CA TYR A 5 -11.04 12.93 6.57
C TYR A 5 -11.93 12.20 5.58
N THR A 6 -11.61 12.37 4.30
CA THR A 6 -12.20 11.63 3.19
C THR A 6 -11.11 11.04 2.31
N ILE A 7 -11.40 9.87 1.67
CA ILE A 7 -10.54 9.30 0.65
C ILE A 7 -11.30 9.27 -0.66
N THR A 8 -10.67 9.78 -1.71
CA THR A 8 -11.24 9.86 -3.05
C THR A 8 -10.16 9.59 -4.10
N THR A 9 -10.55 9.34 -5.33
CA THR A 9 -9.61 9.34 -6.47
C THR A 9 -9.02 10.74 -6.64
N ALA A 10 -7.73 10.81 -7.02
CA ALA A 10 -7.04 12.07 -7.22
C ALA A 10 -7.64 12.88 -8.37
N THR A 11 -7.75 14.18 -8.19
CA THR A 11 -8.05 15.12 -9.29
C THR A 11 -6.77 15.80 -9.76
N ARG A 12 -6.79 16.35 -10.98
CA ARG A 12 -5.61 16.95 -11.59
C ARG A 12 -5.03 18.12 -10.77
N GLU A 13 -5.91 18.88 -10.13
CA GLU A 13 -5.57 20.07 -9.34
C GLU A 13 -4.79 19.74 -8.06
N ARG A 14 -4.89 18.48 -7.59
CA ARG A 14 -4.26 18.04 -6.35
C ARG A 14 -2.89 17.39 -6.52
N LEU A 15 -2.47 17.10 -7.77
CA LEU A 15 -1.26 16.32 -8.03
C LEU A 15 0.03 17.00 -7.55
N GLU A 16 0.13 18.32 -7.67
CA GLU A 16 1.33 19.04 -7.24
C GLU A 16 1.56 18.98 -5.73
N ALA A 17 0.46 18.88 -4.94
CA ALA A 17 0.57 18.75 -3.49
C ALA A 17 1.15 17.40 -3.05
N LEU A 18 1.05 16.35 -3.89
CA LEU A 18 1.49 15.00 -3.54
C LEU A 18 3.01 14.91 -3.36
N CYS A 19 3.77 15.61 -4.18
CA CYS A 19 5.24 15.69 -4.03
C CYS A 19 5.64 16.25 -2.65
N GLY A 20 4.89 17.21 -2.12
CA GLY A 20 5.13 17.76 -0.78
C GLY A 20 4.76 16.78 0.34
N ILE A 21 3.76 15.93 0.11
CA ILE A 21 3.36 14.88 1.07
C ILE A 21 4.46 13.81 1.12
N GLU A 22 4.94 13.34 -0.03
CA GLU A 22 6.02 12.35 -0.16
C GLU A 22 7.28 12.83 0.57
N LEU A 23 7.72 14.06 0.29
CA LEU A 23 8.88 14.65 0.94
C LEU A 23 8.71 14.76 2.48
N ALA A 24 7.52 15.11 2.95
CA ALA A 24 7.24 15.19 4.38
C ALA A 24 7.23 13.81 5.02
N ALA A 25 6.66 12.79 4.35
CA ALA A 25 6.61 11.41 4.84
C ALA A 25 8.00 10.76 4.88
N ALA A 26 8.88 11.09 3.92
CA ALA A 26 10.26 10.58 3.87
C ALA A 26 11.05 10.87 5.15
N THR A 27 10.74 11.95 5.89
CA THR A 27 11.38 12.27 7.17
C THR A 27 11.17 11.19 8.23
N MET A 28 10.14 10.36 8.12
CA MET A 28 9.88 9.25 9.05
C MET A 28 10.92 8.13 8.94
N PHE A 29 11.64 8.06 7.82
CA PHE A 29 12.65 7.04 7.56
C PHE A 29 14.08 7.48 7.95
N GLU A 30 14.26 8.70 8.44
CA GLU A 30 15.55 9.18 8.93
C GLU A 30 16.12 8.26 10.01
N GLY A 31 17.36 7.82 9.83
CA GLY A 31 18.04 6.87 10.73
C GLY A 31 17.67 5.39 10.52
N TYR A 32 16.70 5.05 9.66
CA TYR A 32 16.33 3.67 9.32
C TYR A 32 16.82 3.25 7.95
N VAL A 33 16.98 4.20 7.05
CA VAL A 33 17.53 3.96 5.71
C VAL A 33 18.79 4.79 5.51
N PRO A 34 19.75 4.34 4.66
CA PRO A 34 20.94 5.10 4.37
C PRO A 34 20.61 6.49 3.80
N ALA A 35 21.28 7.52 4.29
CA ALA A 35 21.10 8.90 3.79
C ALA A 35 21.51 9.07 2.31
N SER A 36 22.22 8.10 1.75
CA SER A 36 22.60 8.04 0.34
C SER A 36 21.48 7.55 -0.59
N ILE A 37 20.35 7.07 -0.04
CA ILE A 37 19.19 6.73 -0.87
C ILE A 37 18.65 8.04 -1.42
N PRO A 38 18.64 8.21 -2.76
CA PRO A 38 18.08 9.41 -3.35
C PRO A 38 16.63 9.56 -2.89
N GLN A 39 16.29 10.70 -2.35
CA GLN A 39 14.90 11.09 -2.14
C GLN A 39 14.35 11.54 -3.50
N ASP A 40 14.36 10.62 -4.46
CA ASP A 40 13.79 10.86 -5.77
C ASP A 40 12.27 10.88 -5.61
N ASN A 41 11.72 12.08 -5.59
CA ASN A 41 10.27 12.25 -5.58
C ASN A 41 9.66 11.59 -6.82
N THR A 42 8.52 10.97 -6.64
CA THR A 42 7.72 10.46 -7.75
C THR A 42 7.49 11.55 -8.79
N PRO A 43 7.88 11.35 -10.04
CA PRO A 43 7.72 12.37 -11.07
C PRO A 43 6.24 12.74 -11.24
N LEU A 44 5.95 14.03 -11.40
CA LEU A 44 4.58 14.53 -11.63
C LEU A 44 3.92 13.86 -12.85
N SER A 45 4.70 13.43 -13.83
CA SER A 45 4.22 12.66 -14.98
C SER A 45 3.61 11.30 -14.55
N LYS A 46 4.21 10.62 -13.56
CA LYS A 46 3.71 9.36 -13.02
C LYS A 46 2.38 9.56 -12.29
N PHE A 47 2.28 10.58 -11.44
CA PHE A 47 1.01 10.97 -10.81
C PHE A 47 -0.08 11.30 -11.85
N ARG A 48 0.27 12.01 -12.93
CA ARG A 48 -0.67 12.33 -14.01
C ARG A 48 -1.15 11.09 -14.76
N SER A 49 -0.28 10.09 -14.98
CA SER A 49 -0.66 8.83 -15.62
C SER A 49 -1.63 8.07 -14.72
N ALA A 50 -1.23 7.82 -13.47
CA ALA A 50 -2.05 7.10 -12.50
C ALA A 50 -3.41 7.78 -12.24
N GLN A 51 -3.45 9.13 -12.22
CA GLN A 51 -4.70 9.88 -12.11
C GLN A 51 -5.64 9.61 -13.29
N ARG A 52 -5.13 9.58 -14.52
CA ARG A 52 -5.94 9.27 -15.73
C ARG A 52 -6.41 7.82 -15.75
N GLU A 53 -5.60 6.91 -15.22
CA GLU A 53 -5.87 5.48 -15.13
C GLU A 53 -6.79 5.12 -13.96
N GLY A 54 -7.04 6.07 -13.04
CA GLY A 54 -7.86 5.86 -11.85
C GLY A 54 -7.17 5.02 -10.76
N THR A 55 -5.84 4.96 -10.78
CA THR A 55 -4.99 4.18 -9.86
C THR A 55 -4.25 5.05 -8.82
N LEU A 56 -4.80 6.24 -8.56
CA LEU A 56 -4.27 7.20 -7.58
C LEU A 56 -5.39 7.68 -6.66
N TRP A 57 -5.23 7.47 -5.36
CA TRP A 57 -6.16 7.92 -4.32
C TRP A 57 -5.52 8.96 -3.43
N VAL A 58 -6.33 9.89 -2.91
CA VAL A 58 -5.89 10.96 -2.03
C VAL A 58 -6.72 10.97 -0.76
N ALA A 59 -6.06 11.04 0.38
CA ALA A 59 -6.67 11.34 1.66
C ALA A 59 -6.71 12.86 1.86
N LEU A 60 -7.88 13.39 2.17
CA LEU A 60 -8.14 14.82 2.39
C LEU A 60 -8.47 15.07 3.85
N PHE A 61 -8.01 16.19 4.37
CA PHE A 61 -8.52 16.83 5.59
C PHE A 61 -9.24 18.11 5.17
N GLY A 62 -10.57 18.10 5.21
CA GLY A 62 -11.37 19.07 4.47
C GLY A 62 -11.05 18.99 2.97
N GLU A 63 -10.54 20.08 2.39
CA GLU A 63 -10.11 20.12 0.98
C GLU A 63 -8.61 19.92 0.78
N THR A 64 -7.84 19.80 1.87
CA THR A 64 -6.38 19.73 1.83
C THR A 64 -5.90 18.29 1.68
N PRO A 65 -5.10 17.93 0.65
CA PRO A 65 -4.43 16.65 0.56
C PRO A 65 -3.43 16.45 1.71
N VAL A 66 -3.54 15.31 2.40
CA VAL A 66 -2.68 14.97 3.55
C VAL A 66 -2.07 13.58 3.46
N GLY A 67 -2.43 12.82 2.43
CA GLY A 67 -1.86 11.50 2.13
C GLY A 67 -2.33 11.03 0.77
N PHE A 68 -1.66 10.01 0.23
CA PHE A 68 -2.05 9.39 -1.03
C PHE A 68 -1.64 7.91 -1.08
N ALA A 69 -2.21 7.18 -2.04
CA ALA A 69 -1.77 5.84 -2.43
C ALA A 69 -1.71 5.79 -3.95
N LEU A 70 -0.58 5.35 -4.47
CA LEU A 70 -0.27 5.19 -5.90
C LEU A 70 -0.13 3.71 -6.22
N VAL A 71 -0.88 3.24 -7.22
CA VAL A 71 -0.77 1.90 -7.76
C VAL A 71 -0.25 1.95 -9.19
N GLU A 72 0.74 1.14 -9.48
CA GLU A 72 1.25 0.86 -10.82
C GLU A 72 0.78 -0.49 -11.31
N MET A 73 0.42 -0.58 -12.57
CA MET A 73 0.11 -1.87 -13.22
C MET A 73 1.40 -2.45 -13.81
N LEU A 74 1.98 -3.45 -13.14
CA LEU A 74 3.20 -4.12 -13.65
C LEU A 74 2.89 -5.06 -14.83
N ALA A 75 1.66 -5.59 -14.88
CA ALA A 75 1.05 -6.31 -15.96
C ALA A 75 -0.46 -6.07 -15.96
N GLU A 76 -1.20 -6.52 -16.98
CA GLU A 76 -2.66 -6.35 -17.06
C GLU A 76 -3.41 -6.91 -15.85
N ASP A 77 -2.84 -7.94 -15.20
CA ASP A 77 -3.41 -8.65 -14.05
C ASP A 77 -2.66 -8.40 -12.72
N LEU A 78 -1.66 -7.52 -12.71
CA LEU A 78 -0.75 -7.35 -11.57
C LEU A 78 -0.64 -5.91 -11.09
N PRO A 79 -1.60 -5.44 -10.27
CA PRO A 79 -1.45 -4.18 -9.55
C PRO A 79 -0.33 -4.27 -8.50
N HIS A 80 0.44 -3.20 -8.39
CA HIS A 80 1.52 -3.02 -7.42
C HIS A 80 1.30 -1.72 -6.66
N LEU A 81 1.27 -1.78 -5.32
CA LEU A 81 1.24 -0.58 -4.50
C LEU A 81 2.64 0.02 -4.50
N GLU A 82 2.82 1.00 -5.35
CA GLU A 82 4.11 1.67 -5.58
C GLU A 82 4.47 2.59 -4.44
N GLU A 83 3.49 3.40 -3.99
CA GLU A 83 3.73 4.39 -2.95
C GLU A 83 2.49 4.58 -2.07
N ILE A 84 2.70 4.80 -0.78
CA ILE A 84 1.68 5.22 0.15
C ILE A 84 2.29 6.15 1.19
N ASP A 85 1.82 7.37 1.22
CA ASP A 85 2.30 8.39 2.11
C ASP A 85 1.19 9.11 2.85
N VAL A 86 1.47 9.45 4.09
CA VAL A 86 0.65 10.35 4.91
C VAL A 86 1.58 11.32 5.61
N THR A 87 1.27 12.62 5.54
CA THR A 87 2.08 13.63 6.22
C THR A 87 2.18 13.32 7.73
N PRO A 88 3.34 13.50 8.38
CA PRO A 88 3.53 13.18 9.79
C PRO A 88 2.52 13.86 10.73
N ALA A 89 2.10 15.09 10.41
CA ALA A 89 1.08 15.84 11.15
C ALA A 89 -0.29 15.15 11.20
N HIS A 90 -0.60 14.31 10.20
CA HIS A 90 -1.83 13.55 10.08
C HIS A 90 -1.61 12.04 10.27
N GLY A 91 -0.41 11.63 10.63
CA GLY A 91 -0.04 10.25 10.92
C GLY A 91 -0.75 9.67 12.16
N ARG A 92 -0.71 8.33 12.29
CA ARG A 92 -1.30 7.57 13.42
C ARG A 92 -2.80 7.82 13.68
N ARG A 93 -3.53 8.27 12.66
CA ARG A 93 -4.99 8.47 12.66
C ARG A 93 -5.74 7.43 11.81
N GLY A 94 -5.04 6.36 11.40
CA GLY A 94 -5.61 5.29 10.58
C GLY A 94 -5.67 5.60 9.08
N LEU A 95 -5.17 6.77 8.60
CA LEU A 95 -5.26 7.16 7.19
C LEU A 95 -4.52 6.20 6.25
N GLY A 96 -3.31 5.77 6.62
CA GLY A 96 -2.59 4.76 5.82
C GLY A 96 -3.38 3.46 5.70
N THR A 97 -3.99 2.99 6.80
CA THR A 97 -4.87 1.82 6.79
C THR A 97 -6.08 2.04 5.87
N ALA A 98 -6.72 3.20 5.97
CA ALA A 98 -7.90 3.52 5.15
C ALA A 98 -7.55 3.64 3.66
N LEU A 99 -6.40 4.22 3.31
CA LEU A 99 -5.88 4.27 1.93
C LEU A 99 -5.65 2.87 1.38
N VAL A 100 -4.93 1.99 2.12
CA VAL A 100 -4.70 0.61 1.67
C VAL A 100 -6.03 -0.14 1.52
N HIS A 101 -6.97 -0.01 2.45
CA HIS A 101 -8.28 -0.64 2.31
C HIS A 101 -9.04 -0.16 1.08
N THR A 102 -8.97 1.13 0.74
CA THR A 102 -9.58 1.67 -0.48
C THR A 102 -8.95 1.03 -1.73
N VAL A 103 -7.63 0.91 -1.77
CA VAL A 103 -6.92 0.24 -2.86
C VAL A 103 -7.30 -1.24 -2.94
N LEU A 104 -7.29 -1.97 -1.82
CA LEU A 104 -7.66 -3.40 -1.79
C LEU A 104 -9.12 -3.63 -2.22
N GLN A 105 -10.03 -2.72 -1.87
CA GLN A 105 -11.41 -2.78 -2.34
C GLN A 105 -11.50 -2.58 -3.86
N TRP A 106 -10.69 -1.67 -4.42
CA TRP A 106 -10.57 -1.53 -5.87
C TRP A 106 -9.99 -2.78 -6.52
N VAL A 107 -8.93 -3.40 -5.97
CA VAL A 107 -8.35 -4.67 -6.45
C VAL A 107 -9.44 -5.76 -6.55
N VAL A 108 -10.25 -5.91 -5.49
CA VAL A 108 -11.34 -6.90 -5.45
C VAL A 108 -12.43 -6.58 -6.46
N ASN A 109 -12.85 -5.32 -6.56
CA ASN A 109 -13.95 -4.88 -7.44
C ASN A 109 -13.55 -4.97 -8.93
N ALA A 110 -12.29 -4.72 -9.25
CA ALA A 110 -11.73 -4.87 -10.59
C ALA A 110 -11.48 -6.34 -10.99
N GLY A 111 -11.61 -7.27 -10.05
CA GLY A 111 -11.46 -8.72 -10.30
C GLY A 111 -10.02 -9.24 -10.26
N TYR A 112 -9.07 -8.42 -9.82
CA TYR A 112 -7.68 -8.86 -9.66
C TYR A 112 -7.60 -9.94 -8.58
N GLN A 113 -6.70 -10.92 -8.79
CA GLN A 113 -6.53 -12.03 -7.86
C GLN A 113 -5.44 -11.78 -6.81
N GLN A 114 -4.56 -10.84 -7.09
CA GLN A 114 -3.45 -10.47 -6.22
C GLN A 114 -3.07 -9.01 -6.41
N MET A 115 -2.35 -8.49 -5.42
CA MET A 115 -1.65 -7.21 -5.46
C MET A 115 -0.30 -7.38 -4.78
N THR A 116 0.73 -6.71 -5.25
CA THR A 116 2.07 -6.74 -4.64
C THR A 116 2.48 -5.36 -4.13
N LEU A 117 3.51 -5.34 -3.31
CA LEU A 117 4.26 -4.15 -2.92
C LEU A 117 5.70 -4.54 -2.59
N THR A 118 6.59 -3.57 -2.59
CA THR A 118 7.91 -3.67 -1.97
C THR A 118 7.99 -2.75 -0.76
N THR A 119 8.71 -3.17 0.28
CA THR A 119 8.90 -2.35 1.47
C THR A 119 10.24 -2.63 2.15
N PHE A 120 10.60 -1.84 3.16
CA PHE A 120 11.84 -2.06 3.92
C PHE A 120 11.66 -3.17 4.97
N ARG A 121 12.59 -4.12 4.97
CA ARG A 121 12.66 -5.20 5.95
C ARG A 121 13.07 -4.69 7.34
N SER A 122 14.02 -3.76 7.37
CA SER A 122 14.64 -3.24 8.60
C SER A 122 13.82 -2.17 9.31
N VAL A 123 12.83 -1.57 8.65
CA VAL A 123 11.97 -0.53 9.25
C VAL A 123 10.89 -1.20 10.10
N PRO A 124 10.88 -1.00 11.44
CA PRO A 124 10.14 -1.85 12.38
C PRO A 124 8.62 -1.86 12.20
N TRP A 125 8.06 -0.82 11.60
CA TRP A 125 6.60 -0.71 11.40
C TRP A 125 6.12 -1.17 10.03
N ASN A 126 6.99 -1.22 8.99
CA ASN A 126 6.57 -1.44 7.61
C ASN A 126 5.93 -2.82 7.41
N MET A 127 6.72 -3.90 7.55
CA MET A 127 6.17 -5.26 7.40
C MET A 127 4.99 -5.54 8.33
N PRO A 128 5.04 -5.20 9.65
CA PRO A 128 3.90 -5.40 10.54
C PRO A 128 2.65 -4.61 10.15
N PHE A 129 2.82 -3.43 9.55
CA PHE A 129 1.69 -2.64 9.04
C PHE A 129 0.97 -3.39 7.92
N TYR A 130 1.67 -3.81 6.89
CA TYR A 130 1.08 -4.54 5.75
C TYR A 130 0.59 -5.93 6.14
N ALA A 131 1.29 -6.65 7.02
CA ALA A 131 0.86 -7.95 7.51
C ALA A 131 -0.52 -7.89 8.22
N ARG A 132 -0.77 -6.85 9.01
CA ARG A 132 -2.10 -6.63 9.63
C ARG A 132 -3.21 -6.36 8.61
N LEU A 133 -2.86 -5.94 7.39
CA LEU A 133 -3.79 -5.70 6.29
C LEU A 133 -3.95 -6.91 5.36
N GLY A 134 -3.33 -8.05 5.72
CA GLY A 134 -3.47 -9.32 5.00
C GLY A 134 -2.41 -9.56 3.93
N PHE A 135 -1.37 -8.72 3.86
CA PHE A 135 -0.22 -9.01 3.01
C PHE A 135 0.69 -10.04 3.66
N VAL A 136 1.26 -10.92 2.86
CA VAL A 136 2.25 -11.92 3.25
C VAL A 136 3.53 -11.74 2.45
N GLU A 137 4.68 -12.08 3.03
CA GLU A 137 5.95 -12.07 2.31
C GLU A 137 5.94 -13.08 1.17
N ILE A 138 6.40 -12.68 -0.01
CA ILE A 138 6.60 -13.55 -1.16
C ILE A 138 8.07 -13.90 -1.23
N PRO A 139 8.43 -15.21 -1.14
CA PRO A 139 9.82 -15.65 -1.30
C PRO A 139 10.38 -15.25 -2.66
N THR A 140 11.68 -14.94 -2.70
CA THR A 140 12.34 -14.46 -3.94
C THR A 140 12.17 -15.42 -5.12
N HIS A 141 12.15 -16.74 -4.86
CA HIS A 141 12.01 -17.77 -5.91
C HIS A 141 10.57 -17.93 -6.44
N GLU A 142 9.59 -17.27 -5.81
CA GLU A 142 8.18 -17.24 -6.21
C GLU A 142 7.79 -15.92 -6.88
N LEU A 143 8.73 -14.97 -7.01
CA LEU A 143 8.44 -13.67 -7.63
C LEU A 143 8.15 -13.83 -9.11
N ARG A 144 7.12 -13.13 -9.56
CA ARG A 144 6.87 -12.94 -11.00
C ARG A 144 7.99 -12.07 -11.60
N PRO A 145 8.34 -12.27 -12.89
CA PRO A 145 9.40 -11.50 -13.56
C PRO A 145 9.21 -9.99 -13.50
N GLU A 146 7.96 -9.53 -13.53
CA GLU A 146 7.60 -8.11 -13.44
C GLU A 146 7.97 -7.52 -12.08
N VAL A 147 7.70 -8.27 -11.00
CA VAL A 147 8.06 -7.86 -9.62
C VAL A 147 9.58 -7.92 -9.40
N GLU A 148 10.25 -8.94 -9.96
CA GLU A 148 11.71 -8.99 -9.96
C GLU A 148 12.34 -7.80 -10.67
N ALA A 149 11.71 -7.30 -11.73
CA ALA A 149 12.16 -6.09 -12.43
C ALA A 149 12.08 -4.86 -11.52
N VAL A 150 11.00 -4.70 -10.73
CA VAL A 150 10.87 -3.63 -9.73
C VAL A 150 12.01 -3.71 -8.71
N VAL A 151 12.23 -4.87 -8.09
CA VAL A 151 13.30 -5.06 -7.09
C VAL A 151 14.68 -4.77 -7.67
N ARG A 152 14.90 -5.11 -8.95
CA ARG A 152 16.17 -4.84 -9.65
C ARG A 152 16.34 -3.35 -9.93
N ASP A 153 15.27 -2.66 -10.33
CA ASP A 153 15.29 -1.20 -10.55
C ASP A 153 15.54 -0.44 -9.24
N GLU A 154 14.88 -0.84 -8.16
CA GLU A 154 15.12 -0.30 -6.81
C GLU A 154 16.58 -0.47 -6.39
N ALA A 155 17.18 -1.65 -6.63
CA ALA A 155 18.59 -1.91 -6.35
C ALA A 155 19.52 -1.01 -7.20
N GLY A 156 19.16 -0.77 -8.46
CA GLY A 156 19.85 0.18 -9.34
C GLY A 156 19.83 1.62 -8.85
N ARG A 157 18.82 1.98 -8.07
CA ARG A 157 18.68 3.30 -7.41
C ARG A 157 19.31 3.35 -6.02
N GLY A 158 19.97 2.28 -5.58
CA GLY A 158 20.69 2.22 -4.30
C GLY A 158 19.87 1.64 -3.13
N LEU A 159 18.69 1.10 -3.39
CA LEU A 159 17.91 0.36 -2.40
C LEU A 159 18.41 -1.08 -2.32
N ASP A 160 19.21 -1.37 -1.30
CA ASP A 160 19.80 -2.70 -1.12
C ASP A 160 18.73 -3.80 -1.11
N ARG A 161 18.87 -4.78 -1.99
CA ARG A 161 17.94 -5.90 -2.14
C ARG A 161 17.71 -6.67 -0.84
N ASP A 162 18.73 -6.81 0.00
CA ASP A 162 18.64 -7.53 1.27
C ASP A 162 17.82 -6.73 2.32
N GLN A 163 17.70 -5.43 2.13
CA GLN A 163 16.87 -4.55 2.95
C GLN A 163 15.44 -4.41 2.44
N ARG A 164 15.14 -4.93 1.25
CA ARG A 164 13.80 -4.91 0.67
C ARG A 164 13.10 -6.25 0.89
N VAL A 165 11.79 -6.19 0.97
CA VAL A 165 10.91 -7.37 1.00
C VAL A 165 9.73 -7.13 0.07
N VAL A 166 9.40 -8.16 -0.70
CA VAL A 166 8.18 -8.17 -1.51
C VAL A 166 7.06 -8.77 -0.67
N MET A 167 5.92 -8.12 -0.64
CA MET A 167 4.73 -8.65 0.01
C MET A 167 3.57 -8.71 -0.99
N GLY A 168 2.70 -9.71 -0.83
CA GLY A 168 1.55 -9.95 -1.67
C GLY A 168 0.25 -10.04 -0.88
N TYR A 169 -0.81 -9.46 -1.41
CA TYR A 169 -2.18 -9.66 -0.97
C TYR A 169 -2.89 -10.57 -1.98
N PHE A 170 -3.49 -11.69 -1.51
CA PHE A 170 -4.15 -12.69 -2.35
C PHE A 170 -5.63 -12.75 -2.02
N VAL A 171 -6.47 -12.37 -2.98
CA VAL A 171 -7.93 -12.20 -2.80
C VAL A 171 -8.61 -13.51 -2.38
N ASN A 172 -8.21 -14.65 -2.95
CA ASN A 172 -8.84 -15.94 -2.66
C ASN A 172 -8.46 -16.51 -1.28
N ALA A 173 -7.27 -16.19 -0.76
CA ALA A 173 -6.87 -16.61 0.59
C ALA A 173 -7.77 -15.97 1.66
N VAL A 174 -8.17 -14.71 1.47
CA VAL A 174 -9.05 -14.00 2.39
C VAL A 174 -10.48 -14.57 2.37
N ARG A 175 -11.01 -14.94 1.19
CA ARG A 175 -12.34 -15.57 1.05
C ARG A 175 -12.40 -16.93 1.74
N SER A 176 -11.35 -17.75 1.66
CA SER A 176 -11.28 -19.06 2.31
C SER A 176 -11.27 -18.96 3.84
N THR A 177 -10.61 -17.95 4.39
CA THR A 177 -10.55 -17.73 5.86
C THR A 177 -11.92 -17.30 6.42
N ILE A 178 -12.70 -16.53 5.67
CA ILE A 178 -14.05 -16.11 6.07
C ILE A 178 -15.05 -17.29 5.94
N ALA A 179 -14.90 -18.13 4.91
CA ALA A 179 -15.79 -19.28 4.66
C ALA A 179 -15.59 -20.45 5.65
N SER A 180 -14.39 -20.58 6.24
CA SER A 180 -14.05 -21.64 7.21
C SER A 180 -14.35 -21.29 8.68
N GLY A 181 -14.92 -20.13 8.95
CA GLY A 181 -15.37 -19.69 10.27
C GLY A 181 -16.64 -20.40 10.73
N HIS A 182 -16.60 -21.74 10.93
CA HIS A 182 -17.61 -22.44 11.71
C HIS A 182 -17.40 -22.07 13.17
N GLY A 183 -18.27 -21.25 13.70
CA GLY A 183 -18.41 -21.04 15.14
C GLY A 183 -18.72 -22.33 15.85
N PRO A 184 -18.30 -22.50 17.14
CA PRO A 184 -18.56 -23.71 17.88
C PRO A 184 -20.08 -23.93 18.04
N CYS A 185 -20.54 -25.10 17.60
CA CYS A 185 -21.88 -25.57 17.82
C CYS A 185 -22.09 -25.72 19.33
N LEU A 186 -22.91 -24.88 19.94
CA LEU A 186 -23.39 -25.07 21.30
C LEU A 186 -24.35 -26.26 21.30
N VAL A 187 -23.86 -27.39 21.73
CA VAL A 187 -24.70 -28.58 22.08
C VAL A 187 -25.43 -28.25 23.37
N SER A 188 -26.70 -27.96 23.26
CA SER A 188 -27.58 -27.91 24.46
C SER A 188 -27.86 -29.32 24.90
N GLU A 189 -27.22 -29.78 25.98
CA GLU A 189 -27.67 -30.93 26.74
C GLU A 189 -28.91 -30.55 27.53
N THR A 190 -30.05 -31.03 27.06
CA THR A 190 -31.26 -31.08 27.85
C THR A 190 -31.24 -32.41 28.65
N HIS A 191 -31.06 -32.33 29.96
CA HIS A 191 -31.37 -33.42 30.86
C HIS A 191 -32.80 -33.24 31.41
N CYS A 192 -33.50 -34.30 31.31
CA CYS A 192 -34.75 -34.77 31.89
C CYS A 192 -35.19 -34.08 33.18
#